data_72f0b62d96de26a00f4f23683df9f244
#
_entry.id   72f0b62d96de26a00f4f23683df9f244
#
_cell.length_a   1.000
_cell.length_b   1.000
_cell.length_c   1.000
_cell.angle_alpha   90.00
_cell.angle_beta   90.00
_cell.angle_gamma   90.00
#
_symmetry.space_group_name_H-M   'P 1'
#
loop_
_entity.id
_entity.type
_entity.pdbx_description
1 polymer ?
#
loop_
_entity_poly.entity_id
_entity_poly.type
_entity_poly.pdbx_seq_one_letter_code
_entity_poly.pdbx_strand_id
1 'polypeptide(L)' 'MFEKDSTDELYEKYMAFNRIMLEEYKPMELAAILVIQGLSFYKTVMDEEDYQRIVKTIYDKRDSVHTF' A
#
# COMPACT_ATOMS: atom_id res chain seq x y z
N MET A 1 16.46 23.91 5.13
CA MET A 1 15.95 22.93 6.07
C MET A 1 15.30 21.80 5.28
N PHE A 2 15.45 20.66 5.78
CA PHE A 2 14.93 19.52 5.11
C PHE A 2 13.56 19.19 5.67
N GLU A 3 12.60 19.23 4.85
CA GLU A 3 11.26 18.94 5.31
C GLU A 3 11.08 17.45 5.47
N LYS A 4 10.17 17.09 6.35
CA LYS A 4 9.78 15.72 6.48
C LYS A 4 9.30 15.22 5.13
N ASP A 5 9.77 14.06 4.75
CA ASP A 5 9.37 13.46 3.50
C ASP A 5 7.86 13.22 3.51
N SER A 6 7.18 13.65 2.46
CA SER A 6 5.74 13.47 2.38
C SER A 6 5.37 11.98 2.36
N THR A 7 6.27 11.13 1.90
CA THR A 7 6.04 9.68 1.93
C THR A 7 5.97 9.19 3.37
N ASP A 8 6.86 9.68 4.25
CA ASP A 8 6.84 9.30 5.65
C ASP A 8 5.56 9.77 6.33
N GLU A 9 5.14 10.99 6.03
CA GLU A 9 3.91 11.52 6.59
C GLU A 9 2.71 10.72 6.13
N LEU A 10 2.66 10.38 4.86
CA LEU A 10 1.60 9.57 4.30
C LEU A 10 1.56 8.20 4.96
N TYR A 11 2.71 7.58 5.13
CA TYR A 11 2.81 6.27 5.75
C TYR A 11 2.26 6.33 7.18
N GLU A 12 2.65 7.35 7.94
CA GLU A 12 2.19 7.49 9.31
C GLU A 12 0.67 7.64 9.40
N LYS A 13 0.09 8.40 8.48
CA LYS A 13 -1.35 8.59 8.46
C LYS A 13 -2.09 7.30 8.12
N TYR A 14 -1.58 6.55 7.16
CA TYR A 14 -2.19 5.28 6.79
C TYR A 14 -2.04 4.24 7.90
N MET A 15 -0.91 4.23 8.58
CA MET A 15 -0.73 3.28 9.68
C MET A 15 -1.68 3.58 10.83
N ALA A 16 -1.90 4.86 11.12
CA ALA A 16 -2.85 5.26 12.15
C ALA A 16 -4.26 4.83 11.76
N PHE A 17 -4.63 5.05 10.50
CA PHE A 17 -5.94 4.65 9.99
C PHE A 17 -6.10 3.13 10.08
N ASN A 18 -5.07 2.39 9.70
CA ASN A 18 -5.12 0.94 9.74
C ASN A 18 -5.34 0.41 11.16
N ARG A 19 -4.69 1.03 12.14
CA ARG A 19 -4.90 0.61 13.53
C ARG A 19 -6.34 0.77 13.95
N ILE A 20 -6.98 1.86 13.55
CA ILE A 20 -8.39 2.08 13.85
C ILE A 20 -9.26 1.04 13.16
N MET A 21 -8.97 0.78 11.90
CA MET A 21 -9.77 -0.19 11.13
C MET A 21 -9.64 -1.60 11.69
N LEU A 22 -8.44 -1.95 12.17
CA LEU A 22 -8.20 -3.29 12.71
C LEU A 22 -8.92 -3.54 14.02
N GLU A 23 -9.41 -2.49 14.68
CA GLU A 23 -10.23 -2.65 15.87
C GLU A 23 -11.64 -3.08 15.51
N GLU A 24 -12.10 -2.81 14.30
CA GLU A 24 -13.48 -3.09 13.89
C GLU A 24 -13.58 -4.18 12.83
N TYR A 25 -12.55 -4.37 12.03
CA TYR A 25 -12.62 -5.27 10.88
C TYR A 25 -11.47 -6.27 10.92
N LYS A 26 -11.70 -7.39 10.27
CA LYS A 26 -10.68 -8.45 10.22
C LYS A 26 -9.55 -8.06 9.29
N PRO A 27 -8.29 -8.39 9.67
CA PRO A 27 -7.14 -8.05 8.83
C PRO A 27 -7.24 -8.55 7.40
N MET A 28 -7.78 -9.74 7.19
CA MET A 28 -7.86 -10.28 5.82
C MET A 28 -8.80 -9.47 4.93
N GLU A 29 -9.91 -9.01 5.48
CA GLU A 29 -10.84 -8.19 4.71
C GLU A 29 -10.22 -6.84 4.38
N LEU A 30 -9.57 -6.25 5.36
CA LEU A 30 -8.91 -4.97 5.17
C LEU A 30 -7.79 -5.08 4.13
N ALA A 31 -7.00 -6.16 4.20
CA ALA A 31 -5.91 -6.38 3.28
C ALA A 31 -6.40 -6.48 1.83
N ALA A 32 -7.51 -7.19 1.61
CA ALA A 32 -8.04 -7.33 0.26
C ALA A 32 -8.41 -5.98 -0.33
N ILE A 33 -9.04 -5.13 0.45
CA ILE A 33 -9.43 -3.80 -0.01
C ILE A 33 -8.20 -2.95 -0.29
N LEU A 34 -7.21 -2.98 0.61
CA LEU A 34 -6.01 -2.17 0.45
C LEU A 34 -5.23 -2.56 -0.80
N VAL A 35 -5.12 -3.86 -1.07
CA VAL A 35 -4.39 -4.33 -2.25
C VAL A 35 -5.10 -3.87 -3.51
N ILE A 36 -6.42 -4.05 -3.57
CA ILE A 36 -7.17 -3.65 -4.75
C ILE A 36 -7.10 -2.15 -4.98
N GLN A 37 -7.22 -1.37 -3.92
CA GLN A 37 -7.11 0.08 -4.06
C GLN A 37 -5.73 0.51 -4.52
N GLY A 38 -4.69 -0.12 -3.96
CA GLY A 38 -3.32 0.18 -4.38
C GLY A 38 -3.12 -0.10 -5.85
N LEU A 39 -3.59 -1.24 -6.32
CA LEU A 39 -3.47 -1.59 -7.73
C LEU A 39 -4.27 -0.63 -8.61
N SER A 40 -5.43 -0.20 -8.14
CA SER A 40 -6.24 0.76 -8.88
C SER A 40 -5.51 2.08 -9.07
N PHE A 41 -4.83 2.56 -8.05
CA PHE A 41 -4.03 3.77 -8.17
C PHE A 41 -2.93 3.61 -9.20
N TYR A 42 -2.20 2.51 -9.15
CA TYR A 42 -1.14 2.27 -10.12
C TYR A 42 -1.70 2.23 -11.54
N LYS A 43 -2.81 1.53 -11.71
CA LYS A 43 -3.40 1.39 -13.04
C LYS A 43 -3.89 2.72 -13.59
N THR A 44 -4.30 3.61 -12.70
CA THR A 44 -4.79 4.93 -13.11
C THR A 44 -3.66 5.82 -13.64
N VAL A 45 -2.47 5.73 -13.04
CA VAL A 45 -1.39 6.66 -13.35
C VAL A 45 -0.29 6.08 -14.24
N MET A 46 -0.32 4.79 -14.50
CA MET A 46 0.72 4.12 -15.29
C MET A 46 0.15 3.56 -16.57
N ASP A 47 0.99 3.46 -17.60
CA ASP A 47 0.60 2.72 -18.79
C ASP A 47 0.65 1.21 -18.47
N GLU A 48 0.15 0.41 -19.41
CA GLU A 48 0.00 -1.02 -19.16
C GLU A 48 1.35 -1.70 -18.90
N GLU A 49 2.37 -1.31 -19.63
CA GLU A 49 3.68 -1.93 -19.47
C GLU A 49 4.28 -1.64 -18.10
N ASP A 50 4.20 -0.40 -17.66
CA ASP A 50 4.72 0.00 -16.36
C ASP A 50 3.90 -0.63 -15.24
N TYR A 51 2.60 -0.74 -15.44
CA TYR A 51 1.72 -1.36 -14.46
C TYR A 51 2.11 -2.83 -14.25
N GLN A 52 2.32 -3.57 -15.35
CA GLN A 52 2.72 -4.96 -15.24
C GLN A 52 4.07 -5.10 -14.56
N ARG A 53 4.97 -4.16 -14.83
CA ARG A 53 6.29 -4.19 -14.20
C ARG A 53 6.23 -3.98 -12.70
N ILE A 54 5.39 -3.02 -12.24
CA ILE A 54 5.30 -2.77 -10.81
C ILE A 54 4.61 -3.93 -10.09
N VAL A 55 3.60 -4.53 -10.70
CA VAL A 55 2.91 -5.68 -10.13
C VAL A 55 3.89 -6.85 -9.97
N LYS A 56 4.73 -7.07 -10.98
CA LYS A 56 5.73 -8.12 -10.90
C LYS A 56 6.74 -7.84 -9.79
N THR A 57 7.16 -6.59 -9.66
CA THR A 57 8.09 -6.20 -8.61
C THR A 57 7.49 -6.46 -7.23
N ILE A 58 6.23 -6.11 -7.05
CA ILE A 58 5.54 -6.35 -5.78
C ILE A 58 5.49 -7.84 -5.49
N TYR A 59 5.16 -8.64 -6.48
CA TYR A 59 5.10 -10.08 -6.31
C TYR A 59 6.47 -10.65 -5.93
N ASP A 60 7.53 -10.18 -6.60
CA ASP A 60 8.88 -10.66 -6.34
C ASP A 60 9.36 -10.28 -4.94
N LYS A 61 8.81 -9.23 -4.36
CA LYS A 61 9.20 -8.76 -3.04
C LYS A 61 8.24 -9.22 -1.94
N ARG A 62 7.37 -10.16 -2.24
CA ARG A 62 6.32 -10.55 -1.29
C ARG A 62 6.85 -11.06 0.05
N ASP A 63 8.03 -11.65 0.05
CA ASP A 63 8.60 -12.19 1.28
C ASP A 63 9.38 -11.14 2.08
N SER A 64 9.50 -9.93 1.55
CA SER A 64 10.20 -8.84 2.22
C SER A 64 9.27 -7.95 3.02
N VAL A 65 7.98 -8.27 3.05
CA VAL A 65 6.98 -7.46 3.72
C VAL A 65 6.99 -7.74 5.22
N HIS A 66 6.96 -6.67 5.99
CA HIS A 66 6.93 -6.80 7.44
C HIS A 66 5.52 -7.06 7.94
N THR A 67 5.41 -7.85 8.98
CA THR A 67 4.12 -8.06 9.62
C THR A 67 3.87 -6.94 10.63
N PHE A 68 2.64 -6.74 10.94
CA PHE A 68 2.28 -5.78 11.97
C PHE A 68 2.62 -6.27 13.36
#